data_7f75f62f2fed0c6c81ee1d8b768ff300
#
_entry.id   7f75f62f2fed0c6c81ee1d8b768ff300
#
_cell.length_a   1.000
_cell.length_b   1.000
_cell.length_c   1.000
_cell.angle_alpha   90.00
_cell.angle_beta   90.00
_cell.angle_gamma   90.00
#
_symmetry.space_group_name_H-M   'P 1'
#
loop_
_entity.id
_entity.type
_entity.pdbx_description
1 polymer ?
#
loop_
_entity_poly.entity_id
_entity_poly.type
_entity_poly.pdbx_seq_one_letter_code
_entity_poly.pdbx_strand_id
1 'polypeptide(L)'
;MSSPTTADQNPTAPRAASSRGVEGDPTVVPAFAPVPADRPRTRYAVVGTGHRAGMYVGAIAGDHADVAELVAFCDVNPGRMAVHNAELGAALGLGGSANLPQYAPADLETMIKNERVDVVIVTTPDVTHADLVARAQAAGADVVVEKPLTTTADGCRTVTESVAATGRDVVMTFNYRYAPRNSSLR
;
A
#
# COMPACT_ATOMS: atom_id res chain seq x y z
N MET A 1 32.27 -45.38 -16.41
CA MET A 1 32.57 -44.18 -15.63
C MET A 1 31.52 -43.14 -15.98
N SER A 2 30.45 -43.08 -15.18
CA SER A 2 29.28 -42.20 -15.42
C SER A 2 29.31 -41.06 -14.40
N SER A 3 29.34 -39.85 -14.89
CA SER A 3 29.25 -38.64 -14.05
C SER A 3 27.78 -38.33 -13.72
N PRO A 4 27.46 -37.87 -12.51
CA PRO A 4 26.09 -37.53 -12.14
C PRO A 4 25.75 -36.10 -12.57
N THR A 5 24.55 -35.97 -13.12
CA THR A 5 23.87 -34.75 -13.48
C THR A 5 23.48 -33.97 -12.22
N THR A 6 23.92 -32.75 -12.14
CA THR A 6 23.53 -31.78 -11.09
C THR A 6 22.07 -31.37 -11.29
N ALA A 7 21.24 -31.63 -10.29
CA ALA A 7 19.86 -31.17 -10.25
C ALA A 7 19.79 -29.66 -9.97
N ASP A 8 19.07 -28.99 -10.85
CA ASP A 8 18.70 -27.58 -10.81
C ASP A 8 17.77 -27.33 -9.59
N GLN A 9 18.25 -26.55 -8.62
CA GLN A 9 17.45 -26.13 -7.47
C GLN A 9 16.68 -24.84 -7.84
N ASN A 10 15.42 -25.02 -8.21
CA ASN A 10 14.48 -23.93 -8.40
C ASN A 10 13.95 -23.43 -7.02
N PRO A 11 14.23 -22.19 -6.59
CA PRO A 11 13.74 -21.66 -5.31
C PRO A 11 12.49 -20.81 -5.50
N THR A 12 11.41 -21.40 -5.97
CA THR A 12 10.09 -20.74 -5.98
C THR A 12 9.00 -21.71 -5.51
N ALA A 13 9.06 -22.06 -4.23
CA ALA A 13 7.88 -22.60 -3.58
C ALA A 13 6.93 -21.45 -3.26
N PRO A 14 5.63 -21.54 -3.61
CA PRO A 14 4.64 -20.55 -3.20
C PRO A 14 4.55 -20.58 -1.67
N ARG A 15 4.64 -19.39 -1.07
CA ARG A 15 4.43 -19.21 0.36
C ARG A 15 3.02 -19.69 0.69
N ALA A 16 2.91 -20.77 1.46
CA ALA A 16 1.64 -21.32 1.89
C ALA A 16 0.82 -20.22 2.57
N ALA A 17 -0.38 -19.99 2.07
CA ALA A 17 -1.36 -19.12 2.71
C ALA A 17 -1.62 -19.68 4.12
N SER A 18 -1.11 -18.97 5.13
CA SER A 18 -1.37 -19.28 6.53
C SER A 18 -2.82 -18.92 6.85
N SER A 19 -3.73 -19.87 6.67
CA SER A 19 -5.05 -19.80 7.26
C SER A 19 -4.90 -19.97 8.77
N ARG A 20 -4.54 -18.89 9.47
CA ARG A 20 -4.66 -18.85 10.93
C ARG A 20 -6.15 -18.71 11.23
N GLY A 21 -6.78 -19.83 11.57
CA GLY A 21 -8.09 -19.82 12.23
C GLY A 21 -7.97 -18.96 13.48
N VAL A 22 -8.70 -17.86 13.52
CA VAL A 22 -8.83 -17.03 14.71
C VAL A 22 -9.87 -17.70 15.60
N GLU A 23 -9.44 -18.67 16.40
CA GLU A 23 -10.16 -19.05 17.63
C GLU A 23 -9.79 -18.03 18.70
N GLY A 24 -10.56 -16.94 18.78
CA GLY A 24 -10.39 -15.92 19.81
C GLY A 24 -11.70 -15.15 19.96
N ASP A 25 -11.96 -14.69 21.18
CA ASP A 25 -13.07 -13.82 21.51
C ASP A 25 -13.09 -12.62 20.54
N PRO A 26 -14.18 -12.42 19.74
CA PRO A 26 -14.27 -11.33 18.79
C PRO A 26 -14.28 -9.94 19.43
N THR A 27 -14.32 -9.83 20.75
CA THR A 27 -14.23 -8.58 21.50
C THR A 27 -12.80 -8.21 21.88
N VAL A 28 -11.86 -9.16 21.79
CA VAL A 28 -10.44 -8.90 22.07
C VAL A 28 -9.75 -8.51 20.78
N VAL A 29 -9.57 -7.20 20.55
CA VAL A 29 -8.61 -6.72 19.57
C VAL A 29 -7.23 -7.09 20.10
N PRO A 30 -6.47 -7.98 19.42
CA PRO A 30 -5.13 -8.30 19.91
C PRO A 30 -4.33 -6.99 19.98
N ALA A 31 -3.73 -6.73 21.13
CA ALA A 31 -2.77 -5.65 21.27
C ALA A 31 -1.68 -5.92 20.22
N PHE A 32 -1.51 -5.00 19.27
CA PHE A 32 -0.42 -5.11 18.30
C PHE A 32 0.88 -5.20 19.09
N ALA A 33 1.64 -6.25 18.85
CA ALA A 33 2.97 -6.35 19.41
C ALA A 33 3.77 -5.11 18.99
N PRO A 34 4.52 -4.46 19.89
CA PRO A 34 5.32 -3.32 19.54
C PRO A 34 6.26 -3.70 18.38
N VAL A 35 6.31 -2.85 17.37
CA VAL A 35 7.20 -3.06 16.22
C VAL A 35 8.63 -2.93 16.73
N PRO A 36 9.53 -3.90 16.45
CA PRO A 36 10.92 -3.79 16.83
C PRO A 36 11.56 -2.51 16.27
N ALA A 37 12.32 -1.78 17.08
CA ALA A 37 12.93 -0.52 16.69
C ALA A 37 14.00 -0.63 15.57
N ASP A 38 14.47 -1.84 15.31
CA ASP A 38 15.45 -2.18 14.27
C ASP A 38 14.82 -2.61 12.94
N ARG A 39 13.48 -2.68 12.87
CA ARG A 39 12.79 -3.03 11.63
C ARG A 39 12.91 -1.89 10.62
N PRO A 40 13.32 -2.15 9.36
CA PRO A 40 13.27 -1.16 8.29
C PRO A 40 11.84 -0.62 8.15
N ARG A 41 11.72 0.71 7.99
CA ARG A 41 10.43 1.35 7.74
C ARG A 41 9.82 0.84 6.44
N THR A 42 8.53 0.55 6.47
CA THR A 42 7.77 0.19 5.26
C THR A 42 7.66 1.41 4.35
N ARG A 43 7.99 1.26 3.07
CA ARG A 43 8.04 2.34 2.09
C ARG A 43 6.72 2.46 1.34
N TYR A 44 6.06 3.59 1.50
CA TYR A 44 4.74 3.88 0.94
C TYR A 44 4.82 4.88 -0.22
N ALA A 45 4.03 4.65 -1.28
CA ALA A 45 3.74 5.66 -2.29
C ALA A 45 2.23 5.92 -2.34
N VAL A 46 1.83 7.17 -2.57
CA VAL A 46 0.42 7.56 -2.69
C VAL A 46 0.09 7.82 -4.15
N VAL A 47 -0.91 7.10 -4.66
CA VAL A 47 -1.46 7.22 -6.01
C VAL A 47 -2.83 7.87 -5.95
N GLY A 48 -2.97 9.04 -6.55
CA GLY A 48 -4.13 9.92 -6.41
C GLY A 48 -3.96 10.89 -5.26
N THR A 49 -3.45 12.09 -5.52
CA THR A 49 -3.15 13.12 -4.52
C THR A 49 -4.30 14.13 -4.34
N GLY A 50 -5.54 13.60 -4.31
CA GLY A 50 -6.73 14.36 -3.95
C GLY A 50 -6.85 14.60 -2.45
N HIS A 51 -8.01 15.16 -2.03
CA HIS A 51 -8.29 15.46 -0.61
C HIS A 51 -8.09 14.23 0.32
N ARG A 52 -8.44 13.03 -0.15
CA ARG A 52 -8.33 11.80 0.65
C ARG A 52 -6.87 11.43 0.96
N ALA A 53 -5.94 11.76 0.08
CA ALA A 53 -4.52 11.46 0.25
C ALA A 53 -3.93 12.11 1.52
N GLY A 54 -4.39 13.31 1.88
CA GLY A 54 -3.88 14.05 3.05
C GLY A 54 -3.94 13.26 4.36
N MET A 55 -4.98 12.44 4.55
CA MET A 55 -5.10 11.59 5.73
C MET A 55 -3.96 10.56 5.82
N TYR A 56 -3.63 9.91 4.72
CA TYR A 56 -2.55 8.91 4.65
C TYR A 56 -1.18 9.56 4.77
N VAL A 57 -0.96 10.68 4.06
CA VAL A 57 0.27 11.45 4.14
C VAL A 57 0.54 11.90 5.58
N GLY A 58 -0.47 12.46 6.25
CA GLY A 58 -0.37 12.87 7.64
C GLY A 58 -0.08 11.73 8.60
N ALA A 59 -0.72 10.56 8.43
CA ALA A 59 -0.49 9.40 9.27
C ALA A 59 0.94 8.84 9.10
N ILE A 60 1.42 8.71 7.85
CA ILE A 60 2.76 8.17 7.55
C ILE A 60 3.86 9.12 8.04
N ALA A 61 3.72 10.42 7.78
CA ALA A 61 4.74 11.40 8.13
C ALA A 61 4.67 11.86 9.60
N GLY A 62 3.55 11.59 10.28
CA GLY A 62 3.31 11.95 11.68
C GLY A 62 3.32 10.72 12.60
N ASP A 63 2.12 10.23 12.92
CA ASP A 63 1.91 9.22 13.98
C ASP A 63 2.63 7.89 13.75
N HIS A 64 2.99 7.58 12.53
CA HIS A 64 3.62 6.30 12.14
C HIS A 64 5.00 6.46 11.49
N ALA A 65 5.64 7.63 11.63
CA ALA A 65 6.94 7.93 11.01
C ALA A 65 8.09 7.03 11.52
N ASP A 66 7.91 6.39 12.65
CA ASP A 66 8.86 5.40 13.21
C ASP A 66 8.89 4.08 12.42
N VAL A 67 7.77 3.68 11.81
CA VAL A 67 7.61 2.39 11.10
C VAL A 67 7.30 2.54 9.63
N ALA A 68 6.96 3.74 9.17
CA ALA A 68 6.53 4.05 7.81
C ALA A 68 7.34 5.20 7.20
N GLU A 69 7.54 5.16 5.90
CA GLU A 69 8.21 6.20 5.12
C GLU A 69 7.43 6.48 3.84
N LEU A 70 7.06 7.74 3.63
CA LEU A 70 6.48 8.16 2.36
C LEU A 70 7.61 8.47 1.39
N VAL A 71 7.60 7.83 0.21
CA VAL A 71 8.72 7.89 -0.73
C VAL A 71 8.38 8.49 -2.08
N ALA A 72 7.11 8.52 -2.49
CA ALA A 72 6.71 9.12 -3.77
C ALA A 72 5.22 9.47 -3.82
N PHE A 73 4.89 10.35 -4.75
CA PHE A 73 3.52 10.65 -5.18
C PHE A 73 3.31 10.28 -6.65
N CYS A 74 2.08 9.85 -6.99
CA CYS A 74 1.66 9.59 -8.36
C CYS A 74 0.26 10.18 -8.60
N ASP A 75 0.12 11.08 -9.56
CA ASP A 75 -1.15 11.69 -9.94
C ASP A 75 -1.11 12.18 -11.39
N VAL A 76 -2.28 12.35 -12.01
CA VAL A 76 -2.42 13.01 -13.31
C VAL A 76 -2.16 14.52 -13.22
N ASN A 77 -2.25 15.10 -12.01
CA ASN A 77 -2.11 16.53 -11.76
C ASN A 77 -0.85 16.83 -10.94
N PRO A 78 0.23 17.31 -11.58
CA PRO A 78 1.47 17.63 -10.88
C PRO A 78 1.32 18.74 -9.82
N GLY A 79 0.35 19.64 -10.00
CA GLY A 79 0.08 20.70 -9.02
C GLY A 79 -0.40 20.14 -7.68
N ARG A 80 -1.20 19.08 -7.68
CA ARG A 80 -1.64 18.41 -6.42
C ARG A 80 -0.48 17.76 -5.69
N MET A 81 0.39 17.08 -6.40
CA MET A 81 1.60 16.48 -5.83
C MET A 81 2.54 17.55 -5.24
N ALA A 82 2.68 18.69 -5.92
CA ALA A 82 3.46 19.82 -5.41
C ALA A 82 2.88 20.40 -4.12
N VAL A 83 1.55 20.51 -4.00
CA VAL A 83 0.88 20.94 -2.76
C VAL A 83 1.20 20.00 -1.62
N HIS A 84 1.04 18.68 -1.79
CA HIS A 84 1.39 17.70 -0.76
C HIS A 84 2.87 17.75 -0.37
N ASN A 85 3.77 17.95 -1.33
CA ASN A 85 5.20 18.13 -1.03
C ASN A 85 5.46 19.39 -0.21
N ALA A 86 4.77 20.49 -0.49
CA ALA A 86 4.89 21.72 0.29
C ALA A 86 4.34 21.57 1.71
N GLU A 87 3.14 20.99 1.86
CA GLU A 87 2.51 20.72 3.15
C GLU A 87 3.37 19.78 4.00
N LEU A 88 3.91 18.73 3.41
CA LEU A 88 4.80 17.78 4.07
C LEU A 88 6.09 18.46 4.53
N GLY A 89 6.70 19.29 3.68
CA GLY A 89 7.89 20.05 4.03
C GLY A 89 7.66 21.00 5.21
N ALA A 90 6.51 21.67 5.23
CA ALA A 90 6.09 22.51 6.34
C ALA A 90 5.88 21.71 7.64
N ALA A 91 5.16 20.58 7.56
CA ALA A 91 4.92 19.70 8.70
C ALA A 91 6.20 19.13 9.31
N LEU A 92 7.20 18.83 8.49
CA LEU A 92 8.50 18.31 8.90
C LEU A 92 9.49 19.41 9.28
N GLY A 93 9.14 20.69 9.17
CA GLY A 93 10.01 21.81 9.52
C GLY A 93 11.24 21.97 8.61
N LEU A 94 11.13 21.53 7.33
CA LEU A 94 12.27 21.53 6.40
C LEU A 94 12.62 22.93 5.85
N GLY A 95 11.85 23.96 6.15
CA GLY A 95 12.03 25.32 5.60
C GLY A 95 11.69 25.43 4.11
N GLY A 96 11.10 24.38 3.50
CA GLY A 96 10.71 24.30 2.10
C GLY A 96 9.90 23.05 1.81
N SER A 97 9.79 22.68 0.54
CA SER A 97 9.12 21.46 0.08
C SER A 97 9.88 20.19 0.50
N ALA A 98 9.17 19.09 0.77
CA ALA A 98 9.77 17.78 1.02
C ALA A 98 10.47 17.20 -0.22
N ASN A 99 10.09 17.68 -1.42
CA ASN A 99 10.67 17.27 -2.71
C ASN A 99 10.65 15.75 -2.99
N LEU A 100 9.63 15.05 -2.50
CA LEU A 100 9.44 13.65 -2.86
C LEU A 100 9.25 13.52 -4.39
N PRO A 101 9.77 12.45 -4.99
CA PRO A 101 9.57 12.13 -6.40
C PRO A 101 8.10 12.12 -6.79
N GLN A 102 7.81 12.63 -8.00
CA GLN A 102 6.47 12.77 -8.56
C GLN A 102 6.39 11.99 -9.87
N TYR A 103 5.37 11.17 -10.03
CA TYR A 103 5.19 10.29 -11.17
C TYR A 103 3.81 10.47 -11.80
N ALA A 104 3.73 10.30 -13.13
CA ALA A 104 2.46 10.16 -13.81
C ALA A 104 1.92 8.71 -13.66
N PRO A 105 0.60 8.47 -13.77
CA PRO A 105 0.04 7.11 -13.65
C PRO A 105 0.57 6.12 -14.69
N ALA A 106 1.06 6.59 -15.82
CA ALA A 106 1.73 5.75 -16.82
C ALA A 106 3.05 5.16 -16.32
N ASP A 107 3.69 5.83 -15.34
CA ASP A 107 4.99 5.46 -14.80
C ASP A 107 4.89 4.72 -13.44
N LEU A 108 3.71 4.19 -13.09
CA LEU A 108 3.44 3.53 -11.80
C LEU A 108 4.47 2.43 -11.49
N GLU A 109 4.72 1.55 -12.44
CA GLU A 109 5.64 0.42 -12.28
C GLU A 109 7.10 0.89 -12.14
N THR A 110 7.44 1.96 -12.86
CA THR A 110 8.76 2.62 -12.76
C THR A 110 8.95 3.24 -11.38
N MET A 111 7.93 3.94 -10.86
CA MET A 111 7.92 4.48 -9.50
C MET A 111 8.15 3.38 -8.46
N ILE A 112 7.38 2.29 -8.54
CA ILE A 112 7.48 1.19 -7.58
C ILE A 112 8.90 0.64 -7.51
N LYS A 113 9.53 0.43 -8.66
CA LYS A 113 10.91 -0.09 -8.76
C LYS A 113 11.95 0.91 -8.28
N ASN A 114 11.91 2.13 -8.78
CA ASN A 114 12.92 3.16 -8.50
C ASN A 114 12.92 3.55 -7.03
N GLU A 115 11.73 3.74 -6.46
CA GLU A 115 11.57 4.16 -5.07
C GLU A 115 11.49 2.97 -4.11
N ARG A 116 11.61 1.73 -4.60
CA ARG A 116 11.53 0.51 -3.79
C ARG A 116 10.30 0.52 -2.89
N VAL A 117 9.14 0.75 -3.51
CA VAL A 117 7.85 0.86 -2.82
C VAL A 117 7.41 -0.52 -2.34
N ASP A 118 7.16 -0.66 -1.05
CA ASP A 118 6.61 -1.87 -0.46
C ASP A 118 5.08 -1.88 -0.57
N VAL A 119 4.45 -0.72 -0.37
CA VAL A 119 2.99 -0.59 -0.35
C VAL A 119 2.54 0.64 -1.14
N VAL A 120 1.63 0.44 -2.07
CA VAL A 120 0.94 1.51 -2.82
C VAL A 120 -0.39 1.82 -2.15
N ILE A 121 -0.63 3.11 -1.83
CA ILE A 121 -1.92 3.58 -1.34
C ILE A 121 -2.68 4.21 -2.50
N VAL A 122 -3.82 3.63 -2.85
CA VAL A 122 -4.67 4.07 -3.98
C VAL A 122 -5.85 4.88 -3.45
N THR A 123 -5.87 6.17 -3.78
CA THR A 123 -6.91 7.16 -3.41
C THR A 123 -7.44 7.92 -4.63
N THR A 124 -7.44 7.27 -5.76
CA THR A 124 -7.93 7.77 -7.06
C THR A 124 -9.45 7.64 -7.18
N PRO A 125 -10.08 8.09 -8.28
CA PRO A 125 -11.47 7.78 -8.57
C PRO A 125 -11.71 6.26 -8.65
N ASP A 126 -12.84 5.82 -8.10
CA ASP A 126 -13.22 4.42 -7.87
C ASP A 126 -13.06 3.51 -9.09
N VAL A 127 -13.36 4.03 -10.28
CA VAL A 127 -13.30 3.28 -11.55
C VAL A 127 -11.88 2.84 -11.94
N THR A 128 -10.86 3.46 -11.36
CA THR A 128 -9.45 3.19 -11.66
C THR A 128 -8.82 2.19 -10.69
N HIS A 129 -9.50 1.85 -9.60
CA HIS A 129 -8.93 1.06 -8.50
C HIS A 129 -8.46 -0.32 -8.99
N ALA A 130 -9.30 -1.06 -9.72
CA ALA A 130 -8.97 -2.44 -10.12
C ALA A 130 -7.71 -2.51 -10.99
N ASP A 131 -7.56 -1.59 -11.95
CA ASP A 131 -6.37 -1.51 -12.82
C ASP A 131 -5.11 -1.17 -12.00
N LEU A 132 -5.19 -0.13 -11.16
CA LEU A 132 -4.05 0.30 -10.35
C LEU A 132 -3.62 -0.76 -9.34
N VAL A 133 -4.58 -1.47 -8.72
CA VAL A 133 -4.30 -2.59 -7.82
C VAL A 133 -3.54 -3.69 -8.56
N ALA A 134 -4.06 -4.14 -9.71
CA ALA A 134 -3.43 -5.21 -10.47
C ALA A 134 -2.02 -4.84 -10.96
N ARG A 135 -1.84 -3.61 -11.45
CA ARG A 135 -0.54 -3.10 -11.89
C ARG A 135 0.46 -2.98 -10.76
N ALA A 136 0.04 -2.45 -9.60
CA ALA A 136 0.91 -2.32 -8.45
C ALA A 136 1.37 -3.68 -7.92
N GLN A 137 0.46 -4.66 -7.83
CA GLN A 137 0.78 -6.02 -7.40
C GLN A 137 1.71 -6.73 -8.40
N ALA A 138 1.47 -6.58 -9.71
CA ALA A 138 2.36 -7.12 -10.75
C ALA A 138 3.76 -6.50 -10.69
N ALA A 139 3.89 -5.24 -10.27
CA ALA A 139 5.18 -4.58 -10.04
C ALA A 139 5.87 -4.97 -8.72
N GLY A 140 5.18 -5.74 -7.86
CA GLY A 140 5.74 -6.31 -6.63
C GLY A 140 5.38 -5.57 -5.34
N ALA A 141 4.45 -4.61 -5.37
CA ALA A 141 3.98 -3.91 -4.17
C ALA A 141 2.68 -4.52 -3.62
N ASP A 142 2.49 -4.45 -2.31
CA ASP A 142 1.19 -4.65 -1.68
C ASP A 142 0.33 -3.38 -1.86
N VAL A 143 -0.99 -3.48 -1.69
CA VAL A 143 -1.87 -2.35 -1.96
C VAL A 143 -2.82 -2.08 -0.80
N VAL A 144 -2.92 -0.82 -0.43
CA VAL A 144 -4.00 -0.27 0.39
C VAL A 144 -4.88 0.58 -0.54
N VAL A 145 -6.16 0.25 -0.66
CA VAL A 145 -7.08 0.95 -1.57
C VAL A 145 -8.28 1.52 -0.83
N GLU A 146 -8.69 2.73 -1.21
CA GLU A 146 -9.92 3.33 -0.69
C GLU A 146 -11.16 2.56 -1.14
N LYS A 147 -12.20 2.70 -0.35
CA LYS A 147 -13.53 2.14 -0.68
C LYS A 147 -14.17 2.92 -1.85
N PRO A 148 -14.95 2.25 -2.69
CA PRO A 148 -15.11 0.81 -2.83
C PRO A 148 -13.87 0.18 -3.49
N LEU A 149 -13.65 -1.12 -3.31
CA LEU A 149 -12.52 -1.82 -3.95
C LEU A 149 -12.57 -1.65 -5.48
N THR A 150 -13.77 -1.73 -6.03
CA THR A 150 -14.05 -1.54 -7.46
C THR A 150 -15.53 -1.24 -7.67
N THR A 151 -15.89 -0.79 -8.85
CA THR A 151 -17.28 -0.45 -9.23
C THR A 151 -17.97 -1.52 -10.07
N THR A 152 -17.27 -2.59 -10.45
CA THR A 152 -17.79 -3.64 -11.34
C THR A 152 -17.41 -5.05 -10.89
N ALA A 153 -18.21 -6.04 -11.32
CA ALA A 153 -17.88 -7.45 -11.08
C ALA A 153 -16.59 -7.89 -11.79
N ASP A 154 -16.32 -7.34 -12.97
CA ASP A 154 -15.08 -7.60 -13.71
C ASP A 154 -13.87 -7.05 -12.93
N GLY A 155 -13.98 -5.87 -12.37
CA GLY A 155 -12.94 -5.32 -11.50
C GLY A 155 -12.67 -6.20 -10.27
N CYS A 156 -13.72 -6.77 -9.66
CA CYS A 156 -13.53 -7.74 -8.57
C CYS A 156 -12.75 -8.97 -9.03
N ARG A 157 -13.07 -9.51 -10.22
CA ARG A 157 -12.32 -10.63 -10.80
C ARG A 157 -10.86 -10.26 -11.04
N THR A 158 -10.60 -9.11 -11.68
CA THR A 158 -9.25 -8.61 -11.93
C THR A 158 -8.41 -8.56 -10.64
N VAL A 159 -8.95 -7.99 -9.58
CA VAL A 159 -8.23 -7.92 -8.29
C VAL A 159 -8.00 -9.31 -7.70
N THR A 160 -9.02 -10.19 -7.72
CA THR A 160 -8.90 -11.56 -7.18
C THR A 160 -7.86 -12.37 -7.93
N GLU A 161 -7.85 -12.28 -9.26
CA GLU A 161 -6.87 -12.95 -10.12
C GLU A 161 -5.46 -12.41 -9.90
N SER A 162 -5.33 -11.09 -9.73
CA SER A 162 -4.05 -10.45 -9.43
C SER A 162 -3.48 -10.93 -8.09
N VAL A 163 -4.29 -10.97 -7.03
CA VAL A 163 -3.89 -11.51 -5.73
C VAL A 163 -3.43 -12.97 -5.85
N ALA A 164 -4.21 -13.80 -6.58
CA ALA A 164 -3.87 -15.21 -6.79
C ALA A 164 -2.56 -15.39 -7.57
N ALA A 165 -2.33 -14.56 -8.59
CA ALA A 165 -1.16 -14.65 -9.46
C ALA A 165 0.12 -14.12 -8.80
N THR A 166 0.03 -13.08 -7.97
CA THR A 166 1.20 -12.38 -7.43
C THR A 166 1.52 -12.77 -5.98
N GLY A 167 0.54 -13.28 -5.24
CA GLY A 167 0.64 -13.51 -3.79
C GLY A 167 0.77 -12.21 -2.98
N ARG A 168 0.49 -11.05 -3.59
CA ARG A 168 0.52 -9.75 -2.93
C ARG A 168 -0.79 -9.47 -2.23
N ASP A 169 -0.70 -8.75 -1.10
CA ASP A 169 -1.87 -8.39 -0.32
C ASP A 169 -2.59 -7.17 -0.92
N VAL A 170 -3.91 -7.14 -0.74
CA VAL A 170 -4.73 -5.94 -0.96
C VAL A 170 -5.63 -5.72 0.25
N VAL A 171 -5.60 -4.51 0.79
CA VAL A 171 -6.43 -4.09 1.92
C VAL A 171 -7.32 -2.94 1.48
N MET A 172 -8.64 -3.17 1.48
CA MET A 172 -9.60 -2.08 1.28
C MET A 172 -9.92 -1.39 2.61
N THR A 173 -9.86 -0.06 2.63
CA THR A 173 -10.05 0.72 3.84
C THR A 173 -11.52 1.03 4.12
N PHE A 174 -11.92 0.80 5.36
CA PHE A 174 -13.25 1.13 5.90
C PHE A 174 -13.10 2.09 7.09
N ASN A 175 -12.89 3.37 6.82
CA ASN A 175 -12.63 4.37 7.85
C ASN A 175 -13.74 4.43 8.92
N TYR A 176 -15.01 4.18 8.56
CA TYR A 176 -16.11 4.18 9.54
C TYR A 176 -16.13 2.96 10.45
N ARG A 177 -15.48 1.84 10.06
CA ARG A 177 -15.42 0.63 10.87
C ARG A 177 -14.81 0.88 12.25
N TYR A 178 -13.82 1.75 12.32
CA TYR A 178 -13.04 2.06 13.51
C TYR A 178 -13.39 3.42 14.13
N ALA A 179 -14.37 4.13 13.59
CA ALA A 179 -14.82 5.39 14.18
C ALA A 179 -15.39 5.15 15.59
N PRO A 180 -15.01 5.94 16.60
CA PRO A 180 -15.43 5.73 18.01
C PRO A 180 -16.95 5.56 18.16
N ARG A 181 -17.74 6.39 17.47
CA ARG A 181 -19.21 6.30 17.44
C ARG A 181 -19.76 4.96 16.92
N ASN A 182 -19.03 4.29 16.04
CA ASN A 182 -19.46 3.01 15.46
C ASN A 182 -18.94 1.84 16.28
N SER A 183 -17.82 2.00 16.97
CA SER A 183 -17.27 0.98 17.87
C SER A 183 -18.12 0.78 19.12
N SER A 184 -18.84 1.82 19.56
CA SER A 184 -19.75 1.75 20.71
C SER A 184 -21.11 1.09 20.43
N LEU A 185 -21.39 0.74 19.17
CA LEU A 185 -22.62 0.09 18.72
C LEU A 185 -22.49 -1.44 18.57
N ARG A 186 -21.39 -2.03 19.00
CA ARG A 186 -21.09 -3.48 18.94
C ARG A 186 -21.35 -4.17 20.26
#